data_02342e105bcaee52f2a912ed60b962ef
#
_entry.id   02342e105bcaee52f2a912ed60b962ef
#
_cell.length_a   1.000
_cell.length_b   1.000
_cell.length_c   1.000
_cell.angle_alpha   90.00
_cell.angle_beta   90.00
_cell.angle_gamma   90.00
#
_symmetry.space_group_name_H-M   'P 1'
#
loop_
_entity.id
_entity.type
_entity.pdbx_description
1 polymer ?
#
loop_
_entity_poly.entity_id
_entity_poly.type
_entity_poly.pdbx_seq_one_letter_code
_entity_poly.pdbx_strand_id
1 'polypeptide(L)'
;QTCKDKDQAPMTFSIGLIGYGQFGAFLHVLAKRYLPDASLKVYAPEYPPGDDLFCPFEEAAGCDAVILAVPISAYQETLSRVRPHLRPNSVVIDIATVKKHTMDLLQAAEPPVQFLSMHPMFGPESYAQRYGNVSGFRIVITGHNTPGNIYAAFCDTLTDAGFSIIETTADAHDKDLAETLFLTHYIGQIVAHGGFERSDIDTVSFGSLMDAVDSVRHDTGLFEDVFHFNPCCRQVVDRFEASDREVRDQMLGLPPPGQKSVTE
;
A
#
# COMPACT_ATOMS: atom_id res chain seq x y z
N GLN A 1 -45.99 -20.04 -29.17
CA GLN A 1 -45.52 -18.68 -28.85
C GLN A 1 -44.24 -18.82 -28.02
N THR A 2 -43.11 -18.69 -28.68
CA THR A 2 -41.77 -18.74 -28.09
C THR A 2 -41.50 -17.38 -27.43
N CYS A 3 -41.37 -17.41 -26.10
CA CYS A 3 -40.84 -16.27 -25.35
C CYS A 3 -39.38 -16.09 -25.77
N LYS A 4 -39.07 -14.98 -26.43
CA LYS A 4 -37.70 -14.53 -26.68
C LYS A 4 -37.09 -14.15 -25.34
N ASP A 5 -36.04 -14.87 -24.95
CA ASP A 5 -35.12 -14.46 -23.94
C ASP A 5 -34.58 -13.07 -24.33
N LYS A 6 -34.87 -12.09 -23.49
CA LYS A 6 -34.31 -10.73 -23.61
C LYS A 6 -32.81 -10.87 -23.43
N ASP A 7 -32.06 -10.38 -24.41
CA ASP A 7 -30.62 -10.13 -24.36
C ASP A 7 -30.22 -9.51 -23.02
N GLN A 8 -29.74 -10.32 -22.08
CA GLN A 8 -28.92 -9.80 -21.01
C GLN A 8 -27.56 -9.46 -21.64
N ALA A 9 -27.26 -8.19 -21.74
CA ALA A 9 -25.90 -7.75 -22.04
C ALA A 9 -24.93 -8.47 -21.09
N PRO A 10 -23.77 -8.91 -21.56
CA PRO A 10 -22.79 -9.56 -20.70
C PRO A 10 -22.53 -8.65 -19.49
N MET A 11 -22.70 -9.19 -18.28
CA MET A 11 -22.44 -8.43 -17.06
C MET A 11 -20.97 -8.06 -17.05
N THR A 12 -20.68 -6.78 -17.27
CA THR A 12 -19.32 -6.25 -17.20
C THR A 12 -18.86 -6.29 -15.74
N PHE A 13 -17.71 -6.90 -15.47
CA PHE A 13 -17.12 -6.92 -14.13
C PHE A 13 -16.90 -5.49 -13.62
N SER A 14 -17.39 -5.21 -12.43
CA SER A 14 -17.36 -3.87 -11.85
C SER A 14 -16.34 -3.77 -10.71
N ILE A 15 -15.57 -2.68 -10.70
CA ILE A 15 -14.57 -2.36 -9.68
C ILE A 15 -14.99 -1.04 -9.01
N GLY A 16 -15.21 -1.09 -7.71
CA GLY A 16 -15.39 0.09 -6.87
C GLY A 16 -14.08 0.50 -6.24
N LEU A 17 -13.70 1.75 -6.37
CA LEU A 17 -12.51 2.33 -5.75
C LEU A 17 -12.98 3.33 -4.70
N ILE A 18 -12.69 3.06 -3.44
CA ILE A 18 -13.00 3.94 -2.31
C ILE A 18 -11.72 4.69 -1.91
N GLY A 19 -11.70 5.98 -2.21
CA GLY A 19 -10.54 6.86 -2.06
C GLY A 19 -9.84 7.15 -3.40
N TYR A 20 -9.51 8.43 -3.61
CA TYR A 20 -8.87 8.90 -4.85
C TYR A 20 -7.70 9.85 -4.58
N GLY A 21 -6.94 9.54 -3.52
CA GLY A 21 -5.64 10.16 -3.28
C GLY A 21 -4.62 9.76 -4.37
N GLN A 22 -3.36 10.08 -4.17
CA GLN A 22 -2.30 9.80 -5.14
C GLN A 22 -2.28 8.35 -5.63
N PHE A 23 -2.39 7.38 -4.71
CA PHE A 23 -2.39 5.97 -5.06
C PHE A 23 -3.72 5.51 -5.69
N GLY A 24 -4.86 6.02 -5.23
CA GLY A 24 -6.18 5.73 -5.84
C GLY A 24 -6.25 6.22 -7.30
N ALA A 25 -5.78 7.43 -7.57
CA ALA A 25 -5.67 7.95 -8.93
C ALA A 25 -4.72 7.11 -9.80
N PHE A 26 -3.64 6.62 -9.23
CA PHE A 26 -2.71 5.72 -9.91
C PHE A 26 -3.35 4.36 -10.22
N LEU A 27 -4.12 3.78 -9.31
CA LEU A 27 -4.87 2.54 -9.58
C LEU A 27 -5.88 2.71 -10.72
N HIS A 28 -6.52 3.86 -10.84
CA HIS A 28 -7.38 4.17 -11.97
C HIS A 28 -6.61 4.08 -13.31
N VAL A 29 -5.40 4.63 -13.38
CA VAL A 29 -4.55 4.53 -14.57
C VAL A 29 -4.22 3.08 -14.90
N LEU A 30 -3.86 2.27 -13.88
CA LEU A 30 -3.57 0.85 -14.06
C LEU A 30 -4.80 0.06 -14.49
N ALA A 31 -5.97 0.30 -13.87
CA ALA A 31 -7.22 -0.36 -14.21
C ALA A 31 -7.59 -0.10 -15.68
N LYS A 32 -7.52 1.14 -16.14
CA LYS A 32 -7.76 1.47 -17.57
C LYS A 32 -6.82 0.74 -18.52
N ARG A 33 -5.59 0.53 -18.12
CA ARG A 33 -4.58 -0.08 -18.99
C ARG A 33 -4.68 -1.60 -19.02
N TYR A 34 -4.89 -2.23 -17.87
CA TYR A 34 -4.78 -3.69 -17.72
C TYR A 34 -6.12 -4.40 -17.58
N LEU A 35 -7.19 -3.67 -17.30
CA LEU A 35 -8.56 -4.17 -17.17
C LEU A 35 -9.54 -3.30 -17.97
N PRO A 36 -9.32 -3.13 -19.30
CA PRO A 36 -10.08 -2.18 -20.12
C PRO A 36 -11.57 -2.51 -20.21
N ASP A 37 -11.95 -3.79 -20.02
CA ASP A 37 -13.32 -4.24 -20.08
C ASP A 37 -14.06 -4.15 -18.72
N ALA A 38 -13.35 -3.79 -17.63
CA ALA A 38 -13.95 -3.58 -16.33
C ALA A 38 -14.60 -2.20 -16.21
N SER A 39 -15.80 -2.14 -15.59
CA SER A 39 -16.42 -0.88 -15.22
C SER A 39 -15.81 -0.36 -13.93
N LEU A 40 -15.18 0.80 -13.95
CA LEU A 40 -14.60 1.43 -12.75
C LEU A 40 -15.55 2.49 -12.20
N LYS A 41 -15.87 2.41 -10.92
CA LYS A 41 -16.67 3.34 -10.14
C LYS A 41 -15.84 3.88 -8.97
N VAL A 42 -15.70 5.19 -8.86
CA VAL A 42 -14.84 5.82 -7.85
C VAL A 42 -15.69 6.63 -6.89
N TYR A 43 -15.45 6.45 -5.61
CA TYR A 43 -15.92 7.36 -4.58
C TYR A 43 -14.75 8.07 -3.90
N ALA A 44 -14.81 9.39 -3.88
CA ALA A 44 -13.93 10.24 -3.11
C ALA A 44 -14.71 11.50 -2.68
N PRO A 45 -14.71 11.86 -1.37
CA PRO A 45 -15.50 12.98 -0.86
C PRO A 45 -15.18 14.32 -1.53
N GLU A 46 -13.96 14.48 -2.03
CA GLU A 46 -13.46 15.70 -2.68
C GLU A 46 -13.99 15.88 -4.11
N TYR A 47 -14.55 14.82 -4.70
CA TYR A 47 -15.04 14.81 -6.06
C TYR A 47 -16.55 14.54 -6.05
N PRO A 48 -17.40 15.55 -6.38
CA PRO A 48 -18.84 15.34 -6.40
C PRO A 48 -19.21 14.34 -7.51
N PRO A 49 -20.22 13.49 -7.28
CA PRO A 49 -20.77 12.65 -8.33
C PRO A 49 -21.27 13.50 -9.50
N GLY A 50 -20.97 13.13 -10.73
CA GLY A 50 -21.43 13.91 -11.89
C GLY A 50 -20.83 13.50 -13.23
N ASP A 51 -19.94 12.54 -13.23
CA ASP A 51 -19.42 11.92 -14.46
C ASP A 51 -19.50 10.38 -14.36
N ASP A 52 -19.09 9.70 -15.43
CA ASP A 52 -19.12 8.23 -15.49
C ASP A 52 -18.14 7.56 -14.50
N LEU A 53 -17.18 8.31 -13.95
CA LEU A 53 -16.16 7.81 -13.04
C LEU A 53 -16.53 8.00 -11.56
N PHE A 54 -16.90 9.23 -11.17
CA PHE A 54 -17.21 9.56 -9.78
C PHE A 54 -18.70 9.34 -9.48
N CYS A 55 -18.97 8.50 -8.49
CA CYS A 55 -20.32 8.07 -8.14
C CYS A 55 -20.59 8.17 -6.63
N PRO A 56 -21.85 8.04 -6.19
CA PRO A 56 -22.18 7.90 -4.78
C PRO A 56 -21.46 6.72 -4.13
N PHE A 57 -21.21 6.83 -2.81
CA PHE A 57 -20.50 5.82 -2.03
C PHE A 57 -21.11 4.43 -2.19
N GLU A 58 -22.42 4.33 -2.12
CA GLU A 58 -23.18 3.08 -2.20
C GLU A 58 -22.99 2.37 -3.54
N GLU A 59 -22.83 3.14 -4.61
CA GLU A 59 -22.61 2.60 -5.95
C GLU A 59 -21.21 2.00 -6.08
N ALA A 60 -20.17 2.68 -5.60
CA ALA A 60 -18.81 2.15 -5.58
C ALA A 60 -18.68 0.95 -4.63
N ALA A 61 -19.27 1.03 -3.43
CA ALA A 61 -19.28 -0.06 -2.45
C ALA A 61 -20.08 -1.30 -2.91
N GLY A 62 -21.01 -1.14 -3.86
CA GLY A 62 -21.83 -2.21 -4.42
C GLY A 62 -21.23 -2.89 -5.67
N CYS A 63 -19.96 -2.74 -5.97
CA CYS A 63 -19.28 -3.38 -7.08
C CYS A 63 -18.87 -4.85 -6.80
N ASP A 64 -18.45 -5.59 -7.83
CA ASP A 64 -18.01 -6.99 -7.70
C ASP A 64 -16.69 -7.10 -6.96
N ALA A 65 -15.76 -6.14 -7.18
CA ALA A 65 -14.57 -5.95 -6.38
C ALA A 65 -14.57 -4.53 -5.80
N VAL A 66 -14.25 -4.37 -4.51
CA VAL A 66 -14.21 -3.07 -3.84
C VAL A 66 -12.81 -2.86 -3.25
N ILE A 67 -12.07 -1.92 -3.84
CA ILE A 67 -10.70 -1.58 -3.43
C ILE A 67 -10.77 -0.46 -2.39
N LEU A 68 -10.16 -0.67 -1.23
CA LEU A 68 -10.04 0.35 -0.19
C LEU A 68 -8.69 1.09 -0.34
N ALA A 69 -8.72 2.25 -1.00
CA ALA A 69 -7.55 3.11 -1.26
C ALA A 69 -7.56 4.32 -0.32
N VAL A 70 -7.72 4.07 0.97
CA VAL A 70 -7.80 5.07 2.03
C VAL A 70 -6.59 4.97 2.98
N PRO A 71 -6.27 6.02 3.77
CA PRO A 71 -5.28 5.92 4.84
C PRO A 71 -5.58 4.75 5.78
N ILE A 72 -4.54 4.17 6.38
CA ILE A 72 -4.68 3.01 7.30
C ILE A 72 -5.54 3.40 8.50
N SER A 73 -5.37 4.62 9.00
CA SER A 73 -6.17 5.20 10.10
C SER A 73 -7.67 5.28 9.79
N ALA A 74 -8.06 5.43 8.52
CA ALA A 74 -9.45 5.45 8.09
C ALA A 74 -10.02 4.08 7.69
N TYR A 75 -9.19 3.03 7.69
CA TYR A 75 -9.55 1.73 7.11
C TYR A 75 -10.73 1.07 7.85
N GLN A 76 -10.71 1.04 9.17
CA GLN A 76 -11.76 0.41 9.98
C GLN A 76 -13.13 1.06 9.74
N GLU A 77 -13.20 2.39 9.76
CA GLU A 77 -14.42 3.12 9.49
C GLU A 77 -14.92 2.85 8.06
N THR A 78 -14.02 2.93 7.09
CA THR A 78 -14.36 2.69 5.67
C THR A 78 -14.88 1.28 5.46
N LEU A 79 -14.23 0.26 6.01
CA LEU A 79 -14.69 -1.13 5.93
C LEU A 79 -16.10 -1.28 6.54
N SER A 80 -16.33 -0.67 7.70
CA SER A 80 -17.64 -0.70 8.36
C SER A 80 -18.75 -0.06 7.51
N ARG A 81 -18.44 1.02 6.81
CA ARG A 81 -19.37 1.70 5.89
C ARG A 81 -19.61 0.91 4.60
N VAL A 82 -18.59 0.27 4.05
CA VAL A 82 -18.69 -0.51 2.80
C VAL A 82 -19.52 -1.77 2.98
N ARG A 83 -19.38 -2.48 4.08
CA ARG A 83 -19.98 -3.78 4.34
C ARG A 83 -21.50 -3.88 4.06
N PRO A 84 -22.36 -2.92 4.48
CA PRO A 84 -23.80 -2.97 4.21
C PRO A 84 -24.18 -2.91 2.73
N HIS A 85 -23.26 -2.46 1.86
CA HIS A 85 -23.49 -2.27 0.43
C HIS A 85 -22.89 -3.39 -0.43
N LEU A 86 -22.10 -4.30 0.17
CA LEU A 86 -21.50 -5.41 -0.56
C LEU A 86 -22.58 -6.34 -1.12
N ARG A 87 -22.43 -6.71 -2.37
CA ARG A 87 -23.28 -7.73 -3.00
C ARG A 87 -22.84 -9.13 -2.56
N PRO A 88 -23.71 -10.14 -2.70
CA PRO A 88 -23.27 -11.52 -2.59
C PRO A 88 -22.10 -11.79 -3.53
N ASN A 89 -21.01 -12.37 -3.00
CA ASN A 89 -19.76 -12.67 -3.70
C ASN A 89 -18.87 -11.47 -4.07
N SER A 90 -19.21 -10.24 -3.66
CA SER A 90 -18.27 -9.13 -3.76
C SER A 90 -17.00 -9.41 -2.95
N VAL A 91 -15.84 -8.98 -3.50
CA VAL A 91 -14.54 -9.14 -2.86
C VAL A 91 -14.01 -7.78 -2.42
N VAL A 92 -13.70 -7.63 -1.14
CA VAL A 92 -12.97 -6.45 -0.63
C VAL A 92 -11.49 -6.65 -0.91
N ILE A 93 -10.88 -5.73 -1.63
CA ILE A 93 -9.45 -5.74 -1.93
C ILE A 93 -8.76 -4.74 -1.02
N ASP A 94 -7.95 -5.25 -0.12
CA ASP A 94 -7.10 -4.48 0.77
C ASP A 94 -5.73 -4.26 0.12
N ILE A 95 -5.36 -2.98 -0.04
CA ILE A 95 -4.08 -2.55 -0.60
C ILE A 95 -3.25 -1.72 0.38
N ALA A 96 -3.64 -1.67 1.64
CA ALA A 96 -2.94 -0.90 2.65
C ALA A 96 -1.48 -1.34 2.82
N THR A 97 -0.62 -0.41 3.18
CA THR A 97 0.81 -0.63 3.36
C THR A 97 1.10 -1.54 4.55
N VAL A 98 0.34 -1.46 5.65
CA VAL A 98 0.45 -2.36 6.80
C VAL A 98 -0.61 -3.45 6.68
N LYS A 99 -0.20 -4.72 6.84
CA LYS A 99 -1.07 -5.87 6.55
C LYS A 99 -1.71 -6.49 7.81
N LYS A 100 -0.96 -6.59 8.91
CA LYS A 100 -1.50 -7.26 10.12
C LYS A 100 -2.76 -6.58 10.65
N HIS A 101 -2.72 -5.26 10.76
CA HIS A 101 -3.86 -4.48 11.22
C HIS A 101 -5.10 -4.65 10.33
N THR A 102 -4.94 -4.50 9.01
CA THR A 102 -6.07 -4.61 8.06
C THR A 102 -6.59 -6.03 7.94
N MET A 103 -5.72 -7.04 7.99
CA MET A 103 -6.11 -8.45 8.02
C MET A 103 -6.95 -8.80 9.24
N ASP A 104 -6.56 -8.31 10.42
CA ASP A 104 -7.34 -8.55 11.66
C ASP A 104 -8.74 -7.94 11.54
N LEU A 105 -8.87 -6.76 10.96
CA LEU A 105 -10.17 -6.11 10.71
C LEU A 105 -11.03 -6.89 9.69
N LEU A 106 -10.42 -7.39 8.61
CA LEU A 106 -11.13 -8.17 7.60
C LEU A 106 -11.62 -9.52 8.16
N GLN A 107 -10.78 -10.19 8.95
CA GLN A 107 -11.12 -11.48 9.55
C GLN A 107 -12.17 -11.35 10.66
N ALA A 108 -12.16 -10.24 11.41
CA ALA A 108 -13.12 -9.95 12.47
C ALA A 108 -14.44 -9.36 11.96
N ALA A 109 -14.59 -9.13 10.64
CA ALA A 109 -15.79 -8.53 10.08
C ALA A 109 -17.04 -9.42 10.26
N GLU A 110 -18.10 -8.85 10.85
CA GLU A 110 -19.40 -9.52 11.08
C GLU A 110 -20.53 -8.73 10.40
N PRO A 111 -21.27 -9.29 9.43
CA PRO A 111 -21.07 -10.64 8.84
C PRO A 111 -19.75 -10.75 8.07
N PRO A 112 -19.23 -11.99 7.89
CA PRO A 112 -17.98 -12.21 7.17
C PRO A 112 -18.01 -11.65 5.75
N VAL A 113 -16.87 -11.07 5.32
CA VAL A 113 -16.67 -10.56 3.95
C VAL A 113 -15.72 -11.46 3.18
N GLN A 114 -15.90 -11.56 1.86
CA GLN A 114 -14.84 -12.09 1.01
C GLN A 114 -13.77 -11.01 0.84
N PHE A 115 -12.51 -11.39 0.97
CA PHE A 115 -11.41 -10.44 0.84
C PHE A 115 -10.19 -11.03 0.15
N LEU A 116 -9.38 -10.13 -0.38
CA LEU A 116 -8.02 -10.35 -0.83
C LEU A 116 -7.14 -9.24 -0.25
N SER A 117 -6.17 -9.60 0.57
CA SER A 117 -5.22 -8.65 1.17
C SER A 117 -3.89 -8.70 0.42
N MET A 118 -3.50 -7.57 -0.15
CA MET A 118 -2.26 -7.43 -0.89
C MET A 118 -1.59 -6.07 -0.64
N HIS A 119 -0.30 -5.98 -0.95
CA HIS A 119 0.45 -4.73 -0.96
C HIS A 119 1.23 -4.60 -2.26
N PRO A 120 0.86 -3.68 -3.16
CA PRO A 120 1.66 -3.30 -4.31
C PRO A 120 2.94 -2.60 -3.85
N MET A 121 4.12 -3.22 -4.07
CA MET A 121 5.42 -2.70 -3.65
C MET A 121 5.99 -1.68 -4.64
N PHE A 122 5.14 -0.83 -5.17
CA PHE A 122 5.49 0.23 -6.13
C PHE A 122 4.44 1.34 -6.06
N GLY A 123 4.81 2.52 -6.56
CA GLY A 123 3.93 3.68 -6.60
C GLY A 123 4.01 4.41 -7.95
N PRO A 124 3.29 5.54 -8.08
CA PRO A 124 3.27 6.33 -9.30
C PRO A 124 4.66 6.79 -9.72
N GLU A 125 5.54 7.15 -8.80
CA GLU A 125 6.90 7.61 -9.08
C GLU A 125 7.75 6.50 -9.70
N SER A 126 7.80 5.32 -9.07
CA SER A 126 8.55 4.18 -9.60
C SER A 126 7.99 3.68 -10.94
N TYR A 127 6.68 3.79 -11.14
CA TYR A 127 6.03 3.51 -12.42
C TYR A 127 6.44 4.53 -13.50
N ALA A 128 6.48 5.82 -13.17
CA ALA A 128 6.93 6.86 -14.09
C ALA A 128 8.42 6.70 -14.45
N GLN A 129 9.29 6.40 -13.47
CA GLN A 129 10.72 6.14 -13.69
C GLN A 129 10.97 4.96 -14.63
N ARG A 130 10.05 3.99 -14.70
CA ARG A 130 10.10 2.86 -15.64
C ARG A 130 9.28 3.09 -16.91
N TYR A 131 8.93 4.32 -17.22
CA TYR A 131 8.15 4.69 -18.42
C TYR A 131 6.85 3.89 -18.56
N GLY A 132 6.20 3.60 -17.45
CA GLY A 132 4.96 2.83 -17.42
C GLY A 132 5.13 1.32 -17.61
N ASN A 133 6.32 0.78 -17.50
CA ASN A 133 6.55 -0.66 -17.54
C ASN A 133 6.39 -1.27 -16.15
N VAL A 134 5.45 -2.21 -15.99
CA VAL A 134 5.18 -2.91 -14.72
C VAL A 134 6.00 -4.19 -14.55
N SER A 135 6.74 -4.63 -15.57
CA SER A 135 7.49 -5.88 -15.54
C SER A 135 8.41 -5.96 -14.32
N GLY A 136 8.20 -7.00 -13.51
CA GLY A 136 8.97 -7.26 -12.30
C GLY A 136 8.60 -6.39 -11.09
N PHE A 137 7.58 -5.51 -11.17
CA PHE A 137 7.02 -4.92 -9.96
C PHE A 137 6.35 -5.99 -9.11
N ARG A 138 6.59 -5.93 -7.81
CA ARG A 138 6.11 -6.93 -6.85
C ARG A 138 4.76 -6.54 -6.28
N ILE A 139 3.88 -7.54 -6.18
CA ILE A 139 2.64 -7.47 -5.40
C ILE A 139 2.74 -8.56 -4.34
N VAL A 140 2.74 -8.15 -3.08
CA VAL A 140 2.77 -9.09 -1.96
C VAL A 140 1.34 -9.41 -1.56
N ILE A 141 0.98 -10.70 -1.54
CA ILE A 141 -0.33 -11.19 -1.08
C ILE A 141 -0.13 -11.80 0.31
N THR A 142 -0.92 -11.33 1.28
CA THR A 142 -0.79 -11.76 2.69
C THR A 142 -1.93 -12.63 3.17
N GLY A 143 -2.98 -12.76 2.37
CA GLY A 143 -4.09 -13.68 2.63
C GLY A 143 -5.33 -13.35 1.83
N HIS A 144 -6.20 -14.35 1.72
CA HIS A 144 -7.51 -14.24 1.09
C HIS A 144 -8.46 -15.34 1.63
N ASN A 145 -9.75 -15.13 1.42
CA ASN A 145 -10.77 -16.16 1.63
C ASN A 145 -11.69 -16.31 0.40
N THR A 146 -11.25 -15.79 -0.76
CA THR A 146 -11.96 -15.96 -2.03
C THR A 146 -11.88 -17.40 -2.52
N PRO A 147 -12.87 -17.91 -3.32
CA PRO A 147 -12.79 -19.21 -3.95
C PRO A 147 -11.50 -19.36 -4.78
N GLY A 148 -10.88 -20.56 -4.71
CA GLY A 148 -9.56 -20.80 -5.31
C GLY A 148 -9.47 -20.53 -6.81
N ASN A 149 -10.54 -20.75 -7.57
CA ASN A 149 -10.59 -20.44 -8.99
C ASN A 149 -10.61 -18.91 -9.26
N ILE A 150 -11.21 -18.11 -8.38
CA ILE A 150 -11.22 -16.65 -8.48
C ILE A 150 -9.83 -16.12 -8.14
N TYR A 151 -9.24 -16.64 -7.07
CA TYR A 151 -7.88 -16.27 -6.66
C TYR A 151 -6.85 -16.60 -7.76
N ALA A 152 -6.90 -17.81 -8.32
CA ALA A 152 -6.00 -18.22 -9.40
C ALA A 152 -6.13 -17.29 -10.62
N ALA A 153 -7.37 -17.02 -11.07
CA ALA A 153 -7.61 -16.13 -12.20
C ALA A 153 -7.10 -14.69 -11.94
N PHE A 154 -7.20 -14.20 -10.71
CA PHE A 154 -6.63 -12.91 -10.30
C PHE A 154 -5.10 -12.92 -10.41
N CYS A 155 -4.44 -13.95 -9.86
CA CYS A 155 -2.99 -14.11 -9.93
C CYS A 155 -2.48 -14.23 -11.38
N ASP A 156 -3.17 -15.02 -12.20
CA ASP A 156 -2.85 -15.18 -13.64
C ASP A 156 -2.93 -13.82 -14.36
N THR A 157 -4.00 -13.05 -14.13
CA THR A 157 -4.19 -11.72 -14.73
C THR A 157 -3.02 -10.76 -14.37
N LEU A 158 -2.61 -10.74 -13.12
CA LEU A 158 -1.48 -9.89 -12.70
C LEU A 158 -0.15 -10.38 -13.28
N THR A 159 0.07 -11.69 -13.32
CA THR A 159 1.29 -12.29 -13.87
C THR A 159 1.39 -12.04 -15.39
N ASP A 160 0.29 -12.19 -16.11
CA ASP A 160 0.22 -11.90 -17.55
C ASP A 160 0.46 -10.41 -17.86
N ALA A 161 0.05 -9.52 -16.95
CA ALA A 161 0.38 -8.10 -17.03
C ALA A 161 1.86 -7.79 -16.75
N GLY A 162 2.63 -8.75 -16.20
CA GLY A 162 4.06 -8.64 -15.94
C GLY A 162 4.42 -8.40 -14.48
N PHE A 163 3.47 -8.42 -13.55
CA PHE A 163 3.76 -8.32 -12.11
C PHE A 163 4.36 -9.62 -11.56
N SER A 164 5.19 -9.48 -10.53
CA SER A 164 5.71 -10.60 -9.74
C SER A 164 4.90 -10.74 -8.45
N ILE A 165 4.25 -11.89 -8.26
CA ILE A 165 3.48 -12.17 -7.06
C ILE A 165 4.37 -12.84 -6.02
N ILE A 166 4.29 -12.36 -4.78
CA ILE A 166 4.95 -12.92 -3.60
C ILE A 166 3.86 -13.23 -2.58
N GLU A 167 3.76 -14.47 -2.13
CA GLU A 167 2.87 -14.86 -1.06
C GLU A 167 3.63 -14.96 0.27
N THR A 168 3.05 -14.37 1.33
CA THR A 168 3.62 -14.41 2.69
C THR A 168 2.51 -14.22 3.73
N THR A 169 2.84 -14.23 5.01
CA THR A 169 1.90 -13.88 6.07
C THR A 169 1.91 -12.38 6.36
N ALA A 170 0.83 -11.85 6.93
CA ALA A 170 0.76 -10.46 7.34
C ALA A 170 1.85 -10.09 8.35
N ASP A 171 2.15 -10.99 9.30
CA ASP A 171 3.20 -10.77 10.31
C ASP A 171 4.60 -10.72 9.67
N ALA A 172 4.92 -11.64 8.75
CA ALA A 172 6.21 -11.65 8.07
C ALA A 172 6.36 -10.42 7.17
N HIS A 173 5.30 -10.05 6.43
CA HIS A 173 5.27 -8.85 5.62
C HIS A 173 5.57 -7.60 6.46
N ASP A 174 4.87 -7.40 7.58
CA ASP A 174 4.99 -6.19 8.39
C ASP A 174 6.35 -6.10 9.08
N LYS A 175 6.95 -7.24 9.43
CA LYS A 175 8.33 -7.29 9.93
C LYS A 175 9.32 -6.83 8.87
N ASP A 176 9.25 -7.38 7.65
CA ASP A 176 10.15 -7.01 6.56
C ASP A 176 9.91 -5.56 6.11
N LEU A 177 8.65 -5.10 6.12
CA LEU A 177 8.28 -3.72 5.82
C LEU A 177 8.92 -2.73 6.79
N ALA A 178 8.94 -3.05 8.09
CA ALA A 178 9.55 -2.21 9.10
C ALA A 178 11.07 -2.07 8.88
N GLU A 179 11.73 -3.15 8.48
CA GLU A 179 13.17 -3.15 8.23
C GLU A 179 13.59 -2.55 6.87
N THR A 180 12.65 -2.31 5.99
CA THR A 180 12.90 -1.80 4.63
C THR A 180 12.21 -0.46 4.40
N LEU A 181 10.94 -0.46 4.05
CA LEU A 181 10.18 0.75 3.71
C LEU A 181 10.18 1.75 4.86
N PHE A 182 9.77 1.32 6.07
CA PHE A 182 9.71 2.22 7.21
C PHE A 182 11.09 2.78 7.57
N LEU A 183 12.14 1.94 7.58
CA LEU A 183 13.51 2.41 7.83
C LEU A 183 13.94 3.46 6.80
N THR A 184 13.61 3.29 5.53
CA THR A 184 13.89 4.28 4.48
C THR A 184 13.20 5.63 4.78
N HIS A 185 11.91 5.58 5.14
CA HIS A 185 11.17 6.77 5.54
C HIS A 185 11.75 7.42 6.79
N TYR A 186 12.11 6.63 7.80
CA TYR A 186 12.69 7.13 9.05
C TYR A 186 14.01 7.87 8.82
N ILE A 187 14.92 7.26 8.07
CA ILE A 187 16.21 7.91 7.69
C ILE A 187 15.94 9.14 6.83
N GLY A 188 15.03 9.06 5.86
CA GLY A 188 14.67 10.18 5.00
C GLY A 188 14.14 11.38 5.77
N GLN A 189 13.27 11.14 6.76
CA GLN A 189 12.76 12.19 7.63
C GLN A 189 13.88 12.80 8.52
N ILE A 190 14.78 11.98 9.07
CA ILE A 190 15.93 12.50 9.86
C ILE A 190 16.82 13.40 9.01
N VAL A 191 17.16 12.96 7.79
CA VAL A 191 18.01 13.75 6.87
C VAL A 191 17.30 15.05 6.48
N ALA A 192 16.01 15.01 6.17
CA ALA A 192 15.21 16.18 5.83
C ALA A 192 15.12 17.17 7.00
N HIS A 193 14.88 16.69 8.23
CA HIS A 193 14.86 17.52 9.43
C HIS A 193 16.22 18.11 9.77
N GLY A 194 17.31 17.42 9.43
CA GLY A 194 18.67 17.92 9.62
C GLY A 194 19.06 19.06 8.67
N GLY A 195 18.22 19.36 7.68
CA GLY A 195 18.49 20.43 6.71
C GLY A 195 19.65 20.13 5.76
N PHE A 196 19.94 18.84 5.55
CA PHE A 196 20.96 18.42 4.57
C PHE A 196 20.41 18.59 3.16
N GLU A 197 21.18 19.27 2.30
CA GLU A 197 20.77 19.62 0.95
C GLU A 197 21.85 19.25 -0.07
N ARG A 198 21.47 19.13 -1.33
CA ARG A 198 22.39 18.91 -2.46
C ARG A 198 23.32 20.10 -2.65
N SER A 199 24.50 19.86 -3.16
CA SER A 199 25.50 20.89 -3.49
C SER A 199 26.15 20.59 -4.84
N ASP A 200 26.92 21.55 -5.35
CA ASP A 200 27.65 21.43 -6.63
C ASP A 200 28.78 20.38 -6.60
N ILE A 201 29.14 19.87 -5.43
CA ILE A 201 30.21 18.89 -5.24
C ILE A 201 29.71 17.56 -4.69
N ASP A 202 28.44 17.23 -4.92
CA ASP A 202 27.85 15.99 -4.46
C ASP A 202 28.58 14.76 -5.02
N THR A 203 28.73 13.76 -4.17
CA THR A 203 29.14 12.44 -4.62
C THR A 203 27.93 11.67 -5.18
N VAL A 204 28.17 10.66 -6.02
CA VAL A 204 27.11 9.77 -6.54
C VAL A 204 26.33 9.11 -5.40
N SER A 205 27.03 8.69 -4.34
CA SER A 205 26.37 8.06 -3.17
C SER A 205 25.50 9.06 -2.39
N PHE A 206 25.90 10.32 -2.25
CA PHE A 206 25.06 11.34 -1.66
C PHE A 206 23.83 11.64 -2.52
N GLY A 207 24.01 11.70 -3.84
CA GLY A 207 22.91 11.81 -4.79
C GLY A 207 21.87 10.72 -4.60
N SER A 208 22.29 9.45 -4.49
CA SER A 208 21.38 8.31 -4.26
C SER A 208 20.66 8.39 -2.90
N LEU A 209 21.34 8.88 -1.85
CA LEU A 209 20.71 9.14 -0.55
C LEU A 209 19.61 10.20 -0.68
N MET A 210 19.93 11.31 -1.35
CA MET A 210 18.96 12.41 -1.53
C MET A 210 17.80 12.03 -2.44
N ASP A 211 17.98 11.15 -3.43
CA ASP A 211 16.87 10.59 -4.21
C ASP A 211 15.90 9.81 -3.31
N ALA A 212 16.41 9.00 -2.38
CA ALA A 212 15.58 8.31 -1.40
C ALA A 212 14.88 9.30 -0.44
N VAL A 213 15.58 10.32 0.04
CA VAL A 213 15.01 11.38 0.89
C VAL A 213 13.88 12.11 0.19
N ASP A 214 14.09 12.51 -1.07
CA ASP A 214 13.10 13.25 -1.87
C ASP A 214 11.84 12.41 -2.12
N SER A 215 11.97 11.10 -2.26
CA SER A 215 10.83 10.20 -2.48
C SER A 215 9.94 10.02 -1.24
N VAL A 216 10.43 10.30 -0.03
CA VAL A 216 9.69 10.04 1.22
C VAL A 216 9.40 11.28 2.07
N ARG A 217 10.10 12.41 1.83
CA ARG A 217 10.03 13.60 2.70
C ARG A 217 8.65 14.23 2.81
N HIS A 218 7.81 14.08 1.80
CA HIS A 218 6.47 14.66 1.74
C HIS A 218 5.36 13.71 2.18
N ASP A 219 5.69 12.45 2.46
CA ASP A 219 4.72 11.39 2.75
C ASP A 219 4.60 11.13 4.26
N THR A 220 4.46 12.22 5.02
CA THR A 220 4.44 12.20 6.48
C THR A 220 3.25 11.42 7.03
N GLY A 221 2.06 11.54 6.40
CA GLY A 221 0.85 10.82 6.84
C GLY A 221 0.99 9.30 6.72
N LEU A 222 1.54 8.80 5.61
CA LEU A 222 1.83 7.37 5.46
C LEU A 222 2.87 6.91 6.47
N PHE A 223 3.92 7.70 6.69
CA PHE A 223 4.98 7.37 7.65
C PHE A 223 4.43 7.23 9.07
N GLU A 224 3.58 8.18 9.50
CA GLU A 224 2.92 8.15 10.82
C GLU A 224 1.99 6.95 10.95
N ASP A 225 1.15 6.67 9.95
CA ASP A 225 0.25 5.51 9.93
C ASP A 225 1.05 4.20 9.99
N VAL A 226 2.13 4.05 9.19
CA VAL A 226 2.96 2.84 9.21
C VAL A 226 3.59 2.64 10.60
N PHE A 227 4.13 3.68 11.22
CA PHE A 227 4.69 3.59 12.57
C PHE A 227 3.64 3.20 13.61
N HIS A 228 2.44 3.76 13.49
CA HIS A 228 1.38 3.57 14.49
C HIS A 228 0.75 2.18 14.40
N PHE A 229 0.53 1.68 13.18
CA PHE A 229 -0.19 0.43 12.93
C PHE A 229 0.70 -0.79 12.73
N ASN A 230 2.02 -0.61 12.53
CA ASN A 230 2.96 -1.71 12.45
C ASN A 230 3.79 -1.84 13.75
N PRO A 231 3.52 -2.84 14.59
CA PRO A 231 4.18 -2.97 15.89
C PRO A 231 5.70 -3.21 15.80
N CYS A 232 6.21 -3.66 14.65
CA CYS A 232 7.64 -3.90 14.44
C CYS A 232 8.45 -2.61 14.27
N CYS A 233 7.83 -1.49 13.90
CA CYS A 233 8.52 -0.23 13.62
C CYS A 233 9.26 0.32 14.86
N ARG A 234 8.68 0.20 16.06
CA ARG A 234 9.33 0.68 17.29
C ARG A 234 10.68 0.00 17.53
N GLN A 235 10.76 -1.32 17.31
CA GLN A 235 12.01 -2.06 17.46
C GLN A 235 13.08 -1.61 16.46
N VAL A 236 12.66 -1.21 15.24
CA VAL A 236 13.57 -0.66 14.23
C VAL A 236 14.10 0.69 14.67
N VAL A 237 13.25 1.57 15.21
CA VAL A 237 13.69 2.87 15.77
C VAL A 237 14.70 2.66 16.89
N ASP A 238 14.36 1.84 17.90
CA ASP A 238 15.23 1.58 19.04
C ASP A 238 16.61 1.02 18.60
N ARG A 239 16.62 0.11 17.62
CA ARG A 239 17.85 -0.47 17.06
C ARG A 239 18.64 0.59 16.27
N PHE A 240 17.97 1.42 15.50
CA PHE A 240 18.61 2.50 14.74
C PHE A 240 19.28 3.53 15.69
N GLU A 241 18.57 3.98 16.72
CA GLU A 241 19.12 4.93 17.70
C GLU A 241 20.30 4.36 18.48
N ALA A 242 20.26 3.07 18.82
CA ALA A 242 21.39 2.39 19.45
C ALA A 242 22.61 2.36 18.52
N SER A 243 22.42 1.99 17.27
CA SER A 243 23.50 1.95 16.26
C SER A 243 24.05 3.33 15.94
N ASP A 244 23.19 4.36 15.82
CA ASP A 244 23.63 5.75 15.64
C ASP A 244 24.55 6.19 16.77
N ARG A 245 24.17 5.90 18.03
CA ARG A 245 24.96 6.23 19.20
C ARG A 245 26.31 5.53 19.19
N GLU A 246 26.35 4.24 18.86
CA GLU A 246 27.59 3.47 18.77
C GLU A 246 28.54 4.04 17.70
N VAL A 247 28.02 4.32 16.52
CA VAL A 247 28.80 4.92 15.41
C VAL A 247 29.33 6.28 15.81
N ARG A 248 28.50 7.14 16.40
CA ARG A 248 28.91 8.46 16.88
C ARG A 248 30.02 8.36 17.92
N ASP A 249 29.85 7.49 18.93
CA ASP A 249 30.81 7.34 20.02
C ASP A 249 32.15 6.80 19.47
N GLN A 250 32.12 5.89 18.50
CA GLN A 250 33.31 5.40 17.78
C GLN A 250 34.02 6.56 17.04
N MET A 251 33.27 7.39 16.32
CA MET A 251 33.83 8.54 15.57
C MET A 251 34.47 9.58 16.49
N LEU A 252 33.91 9.77 17.70
CA LEU A 252 34.43 10.70 18.71
C LEU A 252 35.55 10.09 19.58
N GLY A 253 35.91 8.82 19.38
CA GLY A 253 36.94 8.14 20.19
C GLY A 253 36.51 7.92 21.65
N LEU A 254 35.18 7.83 21.89
CA LEU A 254 34.63 7.56 23.22
C LEU A 254 34.68 6.05 23.54
N PRO A 255 34.91 5.67 24.80
CA PRO A 255 34.91 4.26 25.17
C PRO A 255 33.52 3.66 25.00
N PRO A 256 33.42 2.38 24.61
CA PRO A 256 32.13 1.70 24.49
C PRO A 256 31.35 1.73 25.82
N PRO A 257 30.00 1.76 25.76
CA PRO A 257 29.17 1.82 26.96
C PRO A 257 29.49 0.67 27.92
N GLY A 258 29.92 1.01 29.15
CA GLY A 258 30.29 0.05 30.20
C GLY A 258 31.78 -0.14 30.47
N GLN A 259 32.69 0.39 29.62
CA GLN A 259 34.11 0.49 29.99
C GLN A 259 34.35 1.82 30.71
N LYS A 260 34.64 1.75 32.01
CA LYS A 260 35.18 2.93 32.77
C LYS A 260 36.52 3.25 32.15
N SER A 261 36.73 4.54 31.80
CA SER A 261 38.06 5.04 31.48
C SER A 261 39.02 4.67 32.60
N VAL A 262 39.97 3.80 32.32
CA VAL A 262 41.13 3.62 33.20
C VAL A 262 42.00 4.87 32.97
N THR A 263 41.73 5.93 33.73
CA THR A 263 42.66 7.02 33.87
C THR A 263 43.74 6.56 34.82
N GLU A 264 44.96 6.37 34.27
CA GLU A 264 46.20 6.30 35.04
C GLU A 264 46.46 7.63 35.78
#